data_ce5422ec1da506bbfb03d5792c12c534
#
_entry.id   ce5422ec1da506bbfb03d5792c12c534
#
_cell.length_a   1.000
_cell.length_b   1.000
_cell.length_c   1.000
_cell.angle_alpha   90.00
_cell.angle_beta   90.00
_cell.angle_gamma   90.00
#
_symmetry.space_group_name_H-M   'P 1'
#
loop_
_entity.id
_entity.type
_entity.pdbx_description
1 polymer ?
#
loop_
_entity_poly.entity_id
_entity_poly.type
_entity_poly.pdbx_seq_one_letter_code
_entity_poly.pdbx_strand_id
1 'polypeptide(L)'
;MSASLAFVFPGQGSQSLGMLAELGAQQALVRDTFAEASEALGYDLWALVQNGPEERLNQTDKTQPAILTVSIALWRLWLAEGGARPAFVAGHSLGEYSALVAAESLAFADAVKLVERRGQLMQQA
;
A
#
# COMPACT_ATOMS: atom_id res chain seq x y z
N MET A 1 6.95 28.96 13.51
CA MET A 1 5.79 28.61 12.69
C MET A 1 6.10 27.35 11.88
N SER A 2 5.32 26.32 12.04
CA SER A 2 5.54 25.08 11.30
C SER A 2 4.90 25.16 9.92
N ALA A 3 5.59 24.65 8.91
CA ALA A 3 5.04 24.51 7.58
C ALA A 3 3.95 23.43 7.57
N SER A 4 2.94 23.61 6.75
CA SER A 4 1.94 22.59 6.52
C SER A 4 2.57 21.45 5.69
N LEU A 5 2.24 20.21 6.05
CA LEU A 5 2.71 19.01 5.37
C LEU A 5 1.52 18.35 4.70
N ALA A 6 1.72 17.87 3.49
CA ALA A 6 0.74 17.07 2.77
C ALA A 6 1.38 15.74 2.33
N PHE A 7 0.62 14.65 2.42
CA PHE A 7 1.02 13.36 1.88
C PHE A 7 0.18 13.05 0.66
N VAL A 8 0.85 12.61 -0.40
CA VAL A 8 0.21 12.21 -1.66
C VAL A 8 0.54 10.75 -1.91
N PHE A 9 -0.47 9.95 -2.18
CA PHE A 9 -0.33 8.51 -2.38
C PHE A 9 -0.46 8.15 -3.86
N PRO A 10 0.46 7.31 -4.37
CA PRO A 10 0.47 6.95 -5.79
C PRO A 10 -0.58 5.92 -6.14
N GLY A 11 -0.87 5.84 -7.42
CA GLY A 11 -1.74 4.82 -8.00
C GLY A 11 -0.96 3.77 -8.80
N GLN A 12 -1.71 3.01 -9.58
CA GLN A 12 -1.19 1.94 -10.42
C GLN A 12 -0.13 2.47 -11.38
N GLY A 13 0.95 1.73 -11.56
CA GLY A 13 2.10 2.11 -12.37
C GLY A 13 3.35 2.42 -11.54
N SER A 14 3.21 2.60 -10.22
CA SER A 14 4.34 2.87 -9.32
C SER A 14 4.97 1.60 -8.76
N GLN A 15 4.39 0.41 -9.02
CA GLN A 15 4.93 -0.86 -8.53
C GLN A 15 6.19 -1.27 -9.28
N SER A 16 7.09 -1.95 -8.57
CA SER A 16 8.27 -2.60 -9.16
C SER A 16 8.67 -3.80 -8.33
N LEU A 17 9.20 -4.84 -9.00
CA LEU A 17 9.73 -6.01 -8.31
C LEU A 17 10.86 -5.60 -7.36
N GLY A 18 10.84 -6.17 -6.16
CA GLY A 18 11.85 -5.89 -5.14
C GLY A 18 11.66 -4.58 -4.40
N MET A 19 10.54 -3.85 -4.66
CA MET A 19 10.30 -2.61 -3.95
C MET A 19 10.24 -2.83 -2.43
N LEU A 20 10.82 -1.91 -1.66
CA LEU A 20 10.95 -1.95 -0.21
C LEU A 20 11.80 -3.11 0.34
N ALA A 21 12.61 -3.79 -0.49
CA ALA A 21 13.42 -4.92 -0.03
C ALA A 21 14.33 -4.55 1.15
N GLU A 22 15.07 -3.45 1.06
CA GLU A 22 15.97 -3.01 2.13
C GLU A 22 15.22 -2.58 3.38
N LEU A 23 14.15 -1.80 3.22
CA LEU A 23 13.32 -1.38 4.35
C LEU A 23 12.68 -2.58 5.03
N GLY A 24 12.18 -3.54 4.26
CA GLY A 24 11.61 -4.77 4.81
C GLY A 24 12.62 -5.59 5.60
N ALA A 25 13.88 -5.62 5.17
CA ALA A 25 14.94 -6.31 5.89
C ALA A 25 15.28 -5.63 7.22
N GLN A 26 15.20 -4.30 7.28
CA GLN A 26 15.59 -3.51 8.45
C GLN A 26 14.42 -3.15 9.38
N GLN A 27 13.19 -3.08 8.86
CA GLN A 27 12.03 -2.58 9.57
C GLN A 27 10.94 -3.65 9.64
N ALA A 28 10.77 -4.24 10.81
CA ALA A 28 9.74 -5.26 11.02
C ALA A 28 8.34 -4.74 10.72
N LEU A 29 8.08 -3.45 10.97
CA LEU A 29 6.79 -2.82 10.70
C LEU A 29 6.36 -2.94 9.23
N VAL A 30 7.32 -2.85 8.30
CA VAL A 30 7.06 -3.02 6.87
C VAL A 30 6.60 -4.45 6.59
N ARG A 31 7.33 -5.44 7.10
CA ARG A 31 6.97 -6.87 6.93
C ARG A 31 5.64 -7.19 7.59
N ASP A 32 5.38 -6.64 8.77
CA ASP A 32 4.14 -6.85 9.50
C ASP A 32 2.93 -6.29 8.73
N THR A 33 3.10 -5.15 8.07
CA THR A 33 2.06 -4.57 7.23
C THR A 33 1.75 -5.48 6.04
N PHE A 34 2.78 -6.05 5.40
CA PHE A 34 2.58 -7.02 4.33
C PHE A 34 1.97 -8.33 4.82
N ALA A 35 2.31 -8.77 6.03
CA ALA A 35 1.70 -9.97 6.63
C ALA A 35 0.21 -9.76 6.88
N GLU A 36 -0.18 -8.59 7.37
CA GLU A 36 -1.58 -8.23 7.57
C GLU A 36 -2.36 -8.23 6.24
N ALA A 37 -1.78 -7.65 5.20
CA ALA A 37 -2.37 -7.67 3.87
C ALA A 37 -2.50 -9.09 3.31
N SER A 38 -1.46 -9.90 3.47
CA SER A 38 -1.44 -11.29 2.99
C SER A 38 -2.52 -12.13 3.66
N GLU A 39 -2.73 -11.94 4.96
CA GLU A 39 -3.81 -12.62 5.67
C GLU A 39 -5.18 -12.24 5.10
N ALA A 40 -5.40 -10.96 4.82
CA ALA A 40 -6.65 -10.49 4.23
C ALA A 40 -6.87 -11.03 2.81
N LEU A 41 -5.80 -11.17 2.03
CA LEU A 41 -5.87 -11.59 0.62
C LEU A 41 -5.90 -13.11 0.44
N GLY A 42 -5.31 -13.86 1.37
CA GLY A 42 -5.20 -15.31 1.25
C GLY A 42 -4.01 -15.79 0.41
N TYR A 43 -3.04 -14.91 0.13
CA TYR A 43 -1.78 -15.28 -0.52
C TYR A 43 -0.66 -14.39 0.01
N ASP A 44 0.60 -14.78 -0.24
CA ASP A 44 1.78 -14.06 0.27
C ASP A 44 2.11 -12.87 -0.64
N LEU A 45 1.62 -11.70 -0.28
CA LEU A 45 1.84 -10.48 -1.04
C LEU A 45 3.31 -10.04 -1.03
N TRP A 46 4.01 -10.21 0.10
CA TRP A 46 5.43 -9.87 0.18
C TRP A 46 6.26 -10.70 -0.81
N ALA A 47 6.01 -12.01 -0.86
CA ALA A 47 6.69 -12.89 -1.80
C ALA A 47 6.42 -12.47 -3.26
N LEU A 48 5.18 -12.12 -3.57
CA LEU A 48 4.83 -11.65 -4.93
C LEU A 48 5.58 -10.37 -5.28
N VAL A 49 5.66 -9.41 -4.35
CA VAL A 49 6.34 -8.13 -4.59
C VAL A 49 7.84 -8.32 -4.73
N GLN A 50 8.46 -9.22 -3.95
CA GLN A 50 9.90 -9.43 -3.98
C GLN A 50 10.36 -10.33 -5.11
N ASN A 51 9.62 -11.39 -5.39
CA ASN A 51 10.05 -12.48 -6.27
C ASN A 51 9.26 -12.58 -7.57
N GLY A 52 8.10 -11.97 -7.64
CA GLY A 52 7.26 -12.03 -8.82
C GLY A 52 6.48 -13.32 -8.97
N PRO A 53 6.14 -13.71 -10.18
CA PRO A 53 6.60 -13.13 -11.46
C PRO A 53 6.05 -11.72 -11.73
N GLU A 54 6.82 -10.95 -12.46
CA GLU A 54 6.46 -9.54 -12.74
C GLU A 54 5.10 -9.43 -13.44
N GLU A 55 4.79 -10.32 -14.36
CA GLU A 55 3.50 -10.34 -15.05
C GLU A 55 2.34 -10.50 -14.06
N ARG A 56 2.54 -11.28 -13.01
CA ARG A 56 1.51 -11.45 -11.98
C ARG A 56 1.36 -10.19 -11.13
N LEU A 57 2.47 -9.57 -10.73
CA LEU A 57 2.43 -8.32 -9.99
C LEU A 57 1.74 -7.20 -10.79
N ASN A 58 1.89 -7.21 -12.12
CA ASN A 58 1.30 -6.22 -13.00
C ASN A 58 -0.18 -6.48 -13.34
N GLN A 59 -0.74 -7.60 -12.89
CA GLN A 59 -2.19 -7.81 -12.97
C GLN A 59 -2.89 -6.83 -12.02
N THR A 60 -3.89 -6.13 -12.52
CA THR A 60 -4.56 -5.05 -11.78
C THR A 60 -5.05 -5.47 -10.40
N ASP A 61 -5.61 -6.68 -10.27
CA ASP A 61 -6.10 -7.20 -8.98
C ASP A 61 -4.98 -7.53 -7.99
N LYS A 62 -3.74 -7.68 -8.45
CA LYS A 62 -2.55 -7.87 -7.61
C LYS A 62 -1.83 -6.55 -7.35
N THR A 63 -1.74 -5.71 -8.39
CA THR A 63 -1.07 -4.41 -8.33
C THR A 63 -1.71 -3.50 -7.29
N GLN A 64 -3.04 -3.44 -7.26
CA GLN A 64 -3.74 -2.50 -6.37
C GLN A 64 -3.50 -2.80 -4.90
N PRO A 65 -3.66 -4.04 -4.41
CA PRO A 65 -3.29 -4.35 -3.03
C PRO A 65 -1.82 -4.12 -2.72
N ALA A 66 -0.93 -4.39 -3.68
CA ALA A 66 0.51 -4.18 -3.50
C ALA A 66 0.84 -2.70 -3.27
N ILE A 67 0.32 -1.80 -4.09
CA ILE A 67 0.57 -0.36 -3.97
C ILE A 67 -0.04 0.20 -2.68
N LEU A 68 -1.27 -0.18 -2.37
CA LEU A 68 -1.90 0.21 -1.10
C LEU A 68 -1.04 -0.21 0.09
N THR A 69 -0.56 -1.44 0.09
CA THR A 69 0.24 -1.99 1.21
C THR A 69 1.58 -1.27 1.34
N VAL A 70 2.27 -1.01 0.21
CA VAL A 70 3.51 -0.22 0.22
C VAL A 70 3.26 1.15 0.81
N SER A 71 2.22 1.84 0.34
CA SER A 71 1.88 3.18 0.81
C SER A 71 1.60 3.20 2.32
N ILE A 72 0.83 2.25 2.82
CA ILE A 72 0.49 2.21 4.24
C ILE A 72 1.68 1.74 5.10
N ALA A 73 2.53 0.83 4.58
CA ALA A 73 3.75 0.45 5.28
C ALA A 73 4.66 1.67 5.49
N LEU A 74 4.85 2.48 4.45
CA LEU A 74 5.65 3.71 4.53
C LEU A 74 4.98 4.76 5.44
N TRP A 75 3.67 4.89 5.37
CA TRP A 75 2.91 5.78 6.23
C TRP A 75 3.08 5.41 7.71
N ARG A 76 2.92 4.13 8.05
CA ARG A 76 3.10 3.62 9.41
C ARG A 76 4.52 3.83 9.90
N LEU A 77 5.51 3.60 9.03
CA LEU A 77 6.92 3.80 9.37
C LEU A 77 7.20 5.28 9.64
N TRP A 78 6.68 6.18 8.80
CA TRP A 78 6.82 7.61 9.00
C TRP A 78 6.33 8.04 10.38
N LEU A 79 5.14 7.59 10.79
CA LEU A 79 4.59 7.91 12.10
C LEU A 79 5.41 7.26 13.23
N ALA A 80 5.84 6.02 13.07
CA ALA A 80 6.62 5.29 14.08
C ALA A 80 7.98 5.94 14.34
N GLU A 81 8.59 6.54 13.30
CA GLU A 81 9.87 7.24 13.41
C GLU A 81 9.71 8.70 13.90
N GLY A 82 8.52 9.08 14.33
CA GLY A 82 8.26 10.40 14.87
C GLY A 82 7.95 11.47 13.83
N GLY A 83 7.62 11.06 12.60
CA GLY A 83 7.21 11.99 11.55
C GLY A 83 5.94 12.74 11.94
N ALA A 84 5.86 14.02 11.55
CA ALA A 84 4.70 14.85 11.85
C ALA A 84 3.47 14.37 11.08
N ARG A 85 2.30 14.46 11.70
CA ARG A 85 1.06 14.17 10.98
C ARG A 85 0.82 15.27 9.95
N PRO A 86 0.53 14.92 8.69
CA PRO A 86 0.24 15.92 7.67
C PRO A 86 -1.10 16.61 7.93
N ALA A 87 -1.22 17.86 7.46
CA ALA A 87 -2.48 18.57 7.49
C ALA A 87 -3.48 17.99 6.47
N PHE A 88 -2.95 17.45 5.37
CA PHE A 88 -3.76 16.91 4.28
C PHE A 88 -3.18 15.57 3.81
N VAL A 89 -4.07 14.65 3.44
CA VAL A 89 -3.72 13.45 2.69
C VAL A 89 -4.55 13.44 1.41
N ALA A 90 -3.94 13.03 0.32
CA ALA A 90 -4.58 12.97 -0.98
C ALA A 90 -4.03 11.79 -1.78
N GLY A 91 -4.79 11.33 -2.75
CA GLY A 91 -4.36 10.27 -3.63
C GLY A 91 -5.08 10.35 -4.96
N HIS A 92 -4.45 9.83 -6.00
CA HIS A 92 -5.02 9.77 -7.33
C HIS A 92 -5.45 8.34 -7.64
N SER A 93 -6.72 8.14 -8.04
CA SER A 93 -7.27 6.82 -8.37
C SER A 93 -7.12 5.86 -7.18
N LEU A 94 -6.34 4.78 -7.31
CA LEU A 94 -6.06 3.86 -6.21
C LEU A 94 -5.51 4.58 -4.96
N GLY A 95 -4.71 5.60 -5.13
CA GLY A 95 -4.14 6.38 -4.03
C GLY A 95 -5.19 7.01 -3.12
N GLU A 96 -6.43 7.20 -3.58
CA GLU A 96 -7.52 7.69 -2.73
C GLU A 96 -7.82 6.72 -1.60
N TYR A 97 -7.73 5.41 -1.86
CA TYR A 97 -7.94 4.38 -0.82
C TYR A 97 -6.82 4.42 0.22
N SER A 98 -5.57 4.61 -0.22
CA SER A 98 -4.43 4.80 0.70
C SER A 98 -4.65 6.04 1.58
N ALA A 99 -5.12 7.14 1.00
CA ALA A 99 -5.41 8.36 1.73
C ALA A 99 -6.51 8.15 2.77
N LEU A 100 -7.56 7.39 2.44
CA LEU A 100 -8.65 7.07 3.37
C LEU A 100 -8.15 6.24 4.55
N VAL A 101 -7.25 5.28 4.31
CA VAL A 101 -6.65 4.48 5.39
C VAL A 101 -5.77 5.37 6.28
N ALA A 102 -4.94 6.22 5.68
CA ALA A 102 -4.09 7.15 6.43
C ALA A 102 -4.90 8.11 7.27
N ALA A 103 -6.06 8.55 6.77
CA ALA A 103 -6.97 9.43 7.49
C ALA A 103 -7.85 8.69 8.52
N GLU A 104 -7.65 7.39 8.67
CA GLU A 104 -8.40 6.53 9.59
C GLU A 104 -9.90 6.44 9.27
N SER A 105 -10.27 6.75 8.03
CA SER A 105 -11.66 6.63 7.55
C SER A 105 -12.00 5.22 7.04
N LEU A 106 -10.98 4.39 6.82
CA LEU A 106 -11.12 3.04 6.29
C LEU A 106 -10.06 2.14 6.95
N ALA A 107 -10.48 0.99 7.48
CA ALA A 107 -9.54 0.03 8.06
C ALA A 107 -8.67 -0.59 6.98
N PHE A 108 -7.39 -0.80 7.28
CA PHE A 108 -6.43 -1.31 6.28
C PHE A 108 -6.83 -2.66 5.70
N ALA A 109 -7.19 -3.63 6.54
CA ALA A 109 -7.58 -4.96 6.06
C ALA A 109 -8.80 -4.90 5.14
N ASP A 110 -9.77 -4.04 5.43
CA ASP A 110 -10.94 -3.84 4.59
C ASP A 110 -10.56 -3.17 3.27
N ALA A 111 -9.65 -2.20 3.32
CA ALA A 111 -9.15 -1.51 2.13
C ALA A 111 -8.43 -2.47 1.19
N VAL A 112 -7.61 -3.38 1.74
CA VAL A 112 -6.89 -4.40 0.96
C VAL A 112 -7.87 -5.25 0.15
N LYS A 113 -8.92 -5.75 0.79
CA LYS A 113 -9.95 -6.55 0.12
C LYS A 113 -10.74 -5.73 -0.90
N LEU A 114 -11.03 -4.48 -0.57
CA LEU A 114 -11.79 -3.59 -1.44
C LEU A 114 -11.03 -3.29 -2.72
N VAL A 115 -9.74 -2.98 -2.64
CA VAL A 115 -8.95 -2.67 -3.84
C VAL A 115 -8.63 -3.92 -4.65
N GLU A 116 -8.56 -5.10 -4.03
CA GLU A 116 -8.49 -6.36 -4.76
C GLU A 116 -9.76 -6.55 -5.60
N ARG A 117 -10.92 -6.34 -4.99
CA ARG A 117 -12.20 -6.45 -5.68
C ARG A 117 -12.32 -5.41 -6.80
N ARG A 118 -11.89 -4.18 -6.52
CA ARG A 118 -11.83 -3.12 -7.54
C ARG A 118 -10.99 -3.57 -8.75
N GLY A 119 -9.81 -4.16 -8.48
CA GLY A 119 -8.94 -4.66 -9.54
C GLY A 119 -9.58 -5.78 -10.34
N GLN A 120 -10.26 -6.72 -9.68
CA GLN A 120 -10.98 -7.81 -10.35
C GLN A 120 -12.06 -7.26 -11.28
N LEU A 121 -12.83 -6.28 -10.81
CA LEU A 121 -13.87 -5.65 -11.62
C LEU A 121 -13.30 -4.88 -12.81
N MET A 122 -12.18 -4.21 -12.63
CA MET A 122 -11.50 -3.51 -13.73
C MET A 122 -10.98 -4.48 -14.78
N GLN A 123 -10.50 -5.66 -14.38
CA GLN A 123 -10.05 -6.70 -15.32
C GLN A 123 -11.19 -7.29 -16.13
N GLN A 124 -12.39 -7.29 -15.60
CA GLN A 124 -13.58 -7.82 -16.27
C GLN A 124 -14.21 -6.80 -17.23
N ALA A 125 -13.86 -5.54 -17.10
CA ALA A 125 -14.42 -4.47 -17.91
C ALA A 125 -13.93 -4.47 -19.36
#